data_11906f0bde2cd183868762552084a1ae
#
_entry.id   11906f0bde2cd183868762552084a1ae
#
_cell.length_a   1.000
_cell.length_b   1.000
_cell.length_c   1.000
_cell.angle_alpha   90.00
_cell.angle_beta   90.00
_cell.angle_gamma   90.00
#
_symmetry.space_group_name_H-M   'P 1'
#
loop_
_entity.id
_entity.type
_entity.pdbx_description
1 polymer ?
#
loop_
_entity_poly.entity_id
_entity_poly.type
_entity_poly.pdbx_seq_one_letter_code
_entity_poly.pdbx_strand_id
1 'polypeptide(L)'
;MRPILRLAVAVLVLCAVAPVGATIVVPVTVHDLVGRAELIVRGRITDLQSIVPPEGGIATIATVHVTTMLKGTAGSFVSLRVPGGIIGRDRVVTVGAPDLRVGEDALFFLDRGPDRLWQPIGLSIGVVPVMADPASGAPVVMPPLLVGRTASAGRVVRGDVRRRPMAVASFESVVRIVLAVQSGVKTRSGQ
;
A
#
# COMPACT_ATOMS: atom_id res chain seq x y z
N MET A 1 37.75 -32.10 -33.39
CA MET A 1 37.55 -30.78 -32.70
C MET A 1 36.16 -30.12 -32.90
N ARG A 2 35.45 -30.39 -34.01
CA ARG A 2 34.12 -29.78 -34.27
C ARG A 2 32.96 -30.25 -33.40
N PRO A 3 32.83 -31.51 -32.91
CA PRO A 3 31.68 -31.88 -32.08
C PRO A 3 31.73 -31.32 -30.66
N ILE A 4 32.92 -31.20 -30.08
CA ILE A 4 33.09 -30.66 -28.71
C ILE A 4 32.72 -29.16 -28.65
N LEU A 5 33.08 -28.40 -29.70
CA LEU A 5 32.72 -26.97 -29.76
C LEU A 5 31.20 -26.77 -29.90
N ARG A 6 30.52 -27.66 -30.65
CA ARG A 6 29.05 -27.61 -30.75
C ARG A 6 28.36 -27.95 -29.45
N LEU A 7 28.89 -28.91 -28.70
CA LEU A 7 28.37 -29.26 -27.38
C LEU A 7 28.57 -28.12 -26.37
N ALA A 8 29.75 -27.48 -26.39
CA ALA A 8 30.04 -26.34 -25.51
C ALA A 8 29.12 -25.13 -25.80
N VAL A 9 28.85 -24.83 -27.08
CA VAL A 9 27.91 -23.77 -27.46
C VAL A 9 26.49 -24.11 -27.04
N ALA A 10 26.04 -25.37 -27.20
CA ALA A 10 24.70 -25.78 -26.76
C ALA A 10 24.52 -25.67 -25.25
N VAL A 11 25.53 -26.02 -24.45
CA VAL A 11 25.49 -25.86 -22.97
C VAL A 11 25.49 -24.39 -22.56
N LEU A 12 26.25 -23.54 -23.25
CA LEU A 12 26.29 -22.10 -23.00
C LEU A 12 24.93 -21.43 -23.26
N VAL A 13 24.25 -21.83 -24.33
CA VAL A 13 22.89 -21.31 -24.66
C VAL A 13 21.85 -21.79 -23.66
N LEU A 14 21.98 -23.02 -23.16
CA LEU A 14 21.03 -23.56 -22.17
C LEU A 14 21.17 -22.89 -20.79
N CYS A 15 22.39 -22.44 -20.43
CA CYS A 15 22.61 -21.68 -19.18
C CYS A 15 22.15 -20.23 -19.22
N ALA A 16 21.85 -19.68 -20.40
CA ALA A 16 21.43 -18.29 -20.56
C ALA A 16 19.91 -18.05 -20.31
N VAL A 17 19.13 -19.10 -20.05
CA VAL A 17 17.72 -18.98 -19.67
C VAL A 17 17.62 -18.71 -18.17
N ALA A 18 17.93 -17.48 -17.77
CA ALA A 18 17.61 -17.03 -16.42
C ALA A 18 16.08 -17.01 -16.24
N PRO A 19 15.54 -17.56 -15.15
CA PRO A 19 14.12 -17.44 -14.86
C PRO A 19 13.79 -15.97 -14.68
N VAL A 20 13.02 -15.39 -15.59
CA VAL A 20 12.45 -14.06 -15.42
C VAL A 20 11.37 -14.20 -14.35
N GLY A 21 11.70 -13.82 -13.13
CA GLY A 21 10.74 -13.74 -12.03
C GLY A 21 9.64 -12.75 -12.40
N ALA A 22 8.49 -13.25 -12.82
CA ALA A 22 7.30 -12.40 -12.99
C ALA A 22 6.85 -11.94 -11.61
N THR A 23 6.89 -10.63 -11.34
CA THR A 23 6.31 -10.05 -10.15
C THR A 23 4.79 -10.16 -10.26
N ILE A 24 4.19 -11.08 -9.52
CA ILE A 24 2.73 -11.21 -9.44
C ILE A 24 2.25 -10.11 -8.49
N VAL A 25 1.63 -9.08 -9.04
CA VAL A 25 0.90 -8.09 -8.25
C VAL A 25 -0.42 -8.73 -7.84
N VAL A 26 -0.52 -9.15 -6.58
CA VAL A 26 -1.78 -9.63 -6.01
C VAL A 26 -2.71 -8.44 -5.84
N PRO A 27 -3.87 -8.42 -6.50
CA PRO A 27 -4.82 -7.34 -6.34
C PRO A 27 -5.37 -7.35 -4.90
N VAL A 28 -5.21 -6.22 -4.21
CA VAL A 28 -5.68 -6.03 -2.84
C VAL A 28 -7.02 -5.31 -2.87
N THR A 29 -8.05 -5.90 -2.28
CA THR A 29 -9.37 -5.28 -2.15
C THR A 29 -9.44 -4.39 -0.91
N VAL A 30 -10.42 -3.48 -0.86
CA VAL A 30 -10.71 -2.70 0.38
C VAL A 30 -11.03 -3.65 1.54
N HIS A 31 -11.71 -4.76 1.26
CA HIS A 31 -12.00 -5.80 2.25
C HIS A 31 -10.72 -6.39 2.86
N ASP A 32 -9.72 -6.69 2.02
CA ASP A 32 -8.44 -7.23 2.48
C ASP A 32 -7.65 -6.19 3.28
N LEU A 33 -7.62 -4.93 2.82
CA LEU A 33 -6.98 -3.84 3.56
C LEU A 33 -7.61 -3.64 4.93
N VAL A 34 -8.94 -3.57 4.99
CA VAL A 34 -9.68 -3.43 6.25
C VAL A 34 -9.45 -4.62 7.18
N GLY A 35 -9.40 -5.84 6.64
CA GLY A 35 -9.16 -7.05 7.42
C GLY A 35 -7.78 -7.08 8.05
N ARG A 36 -6.76 -6.72 7.27
CA ARG A 36 -5.35 -6.75 7.69
C ARG A 36 -4.95 -5.56 8.57
N ALA A 37 -5.56 -4.40 8.37
CA ALA A 37 -5.19 -3.21 9.13
C ALA A 37 -5.53 -3.37 10.62
N GLU A 38 -4.58 -3.03 11.48
CA GLU A 38 -4.81 -2.84 12.92
C GLU A 38 -5.35 -1.44 13.22
N LEU A 39 -4.90 -0.45 12.44
CA LEU A 39 -5.32 0.93 12.56
C LEU A 39 -5.75 1.47 11.20
N ILE A 40 -6.91 2.11 11.13
CA ILE A 40 -7.37 2.84 9.93
C ILE A 40 -7.73 4.25 10.37
N VAL A 41 -7.00 5.22 9.84
CA VAL A 41 -7.23 6.64 10.13
C VAL A 41 -7.24 7.45 8.84
N ARG A 42 -7.99 8.54 8.86
CA ARG A 42 -7.79 9.66 7.95
C ARG A 42 -7.03 10.74 8.69
N GLY A 43 -6.09 11.40 8.04
CA GLY A 43 -5.36 12.49 8.65
C GLY A 43 -4.50 13.24 7.66
N ARG A 44 -3.97 14.35 8.14
CA ARG A 44 -3.07 15.23 7.41
C ARG A 44 -1.63 14.98 7.85
N ILE A 45 -0.73 14.85 6.88
CA ILE A 45 0.70 14.76 7.13
C ILE A 45 1.21 16.11 7.61
N THR A 46 1.76 16.15 8.82
CA THR A 46 2.26 17.40 9.44
C THR A 46 3.77 17.49 9.42
N ASP A 47 4.46 16.35 9.36
CA ASP A 47 5.93 16.30 9.35
C ASP A 47 6.44 15.06 8.64
N LEU A 48 7.65 15.18 8.06
CA LEU A 48 8.39 14.10 7.40
C LEU A 48 9.86 14.20 7.81
N GLN A 49 10.36 13.17 8.51
CA GLN A 49 11.75 13.11 8.95
C GLN A 49 12.42 11.84 8.43
N SER A 50 13.48 12.00 7.64
CA SER A 50 14.31 10.85 7.24
C SER A 50 15.26 10.45 8.37
N ILE A 51 15.36 9.14 8.61
CA ILE A 51 16.20 8.53 9.65
C ILE A 51 17.01 7.37 9.07
N VAL A 52 18.10 7.01 9.77
CA VAL A 52 18.80 5.74 9.57
C VAL A 52 18.29 4.78 10.65
N PRO A 53 17.47 3.78 10.28
CA PRO A 53 16.99 2.81 11.25
C PRO A 53 18.12 1.84 11.68
N PRO A 54 17.99 1.12 12.82
CA PRO A 54 19.02 0.21 13.33
C PRO A 54 19.46 -0.87 12.34
N GLU A 55 18.55 -1.33 11.50
CA GLU A 55 18.81 -2.31 10.45
C GLU A 55 19.54 -1.75 9.23
N GLY A 56 19.82 -0.45 9.20
CA GLY A 56 20.48 0.25 8.11
C GLY A 56 19.53 0.77 7.03
N GLY A 57 20.10 1.42 6.02
CA GLY A 57 19.33 2.09 4.97
C GLY A 57 18.79 3.45 5.41
N ILE A 58 17.81 3.97 4.66
CA ILE A 58 17.11 5.22 4.99
C ILE A 58 15.60 4.92 5.04
N ALA A 59 14.95 5.40 6.07
CA ALA A 59 13.50 5.38 6.21
C ALA A 59 12.99 6.80 6.53
N THR A 60 11.72 7.04 6.22
CA THR A 60 11.04 8.30 6.56
C THR A 60 9.99 8.04 7.63
N ILE A 61 10.03 8.79 8.70
CA ILE A 61 8.96 8.86 9.69
C ILE A 61 8.03 9.99 9.26
N ALA A 62 6.78 9.65 9.01
CA ALA A 62 5.73 10.62 8.75
C ALA A 62 4.86 10.78 9.98
N THR A 63 4.64 12.02 10.41
CA THR A 63 3.70 12.36 11.48
C THR A 63 2.39 12.79 10.86
N VAL A 64 1.31 12.14 11.25
CA VAL A 64 -0.05 12.37 10.75
C VAL A 64 -0.92 12.89 11.88
N HIS A 65 -1.51 14.07 11.71
CA HIS A 65 -2.58 14.58 12.56
C HIS A 65 -3.90 13.89 12.16
N VAL A 66 -4.45 13.11 13.07
CA VAL A 66 -5.67 12.30 12.84
C VAL A 66 -6.90 13.19 12.84
N THR A 67 -7.67 13.16 11.75
CA THR A 67 -8.94 13.87 11.62
C THR A 67 -10.14 12.94 11.79
N THR A 68 -10.02 11.68 11.37
CA THR A 68 -11.06 10.67 11.53
C THR A 68 -10.43 9.33 11.87
N MET A 69 -10.95 8.65 12.88
CA MET A 69 -10.56 7.28 13.23
C MET A 69 -11.64 6.31 12.78
N LEU A 70 -11.26 5.32 11.97
CA LEU A 70 -12.19 4.33 11.42
C LEU A 70 -12.03 2.97 12.08
N LYS A 71 -10.79 2.56 12.44
CA LYS A 71 -10.49 1.28 13.12
C LYS A 71 -9.33 1.45 14.08
N GLY A 72 -9.36 0.73 15.20
CA GLY A 72 -8.28 0.73 16.20
C GLY A 72 -8.36 1.93 17.14
N THR A 73 -7.27 2.16 17.88
CA THR A 73 -7.14 3.27 18.84
C THR A 73 -5.78 3.94 18.65
N ALA A 74 -5.78 5.25 18.56
CA ALA A 74 -4.59 6.09 18.49
C ALA A 74 -4.89 7.45 19.12
N GLY A 75 -3.83 8.23 19.40
CA GLY A 75 -3.96 9.64 19.81
C GLY A 75 -4.26 10.56 18.64
N SER A 76 -4.22 11.87 18.90
CA SER A 76 -4.40 12.91 17.86
C SER A 76 -3.31 12.88 16.80
N PHE A 77 -2.16 12.27 17.07
CA PHE A 77 -1.05 12.10 16.15
C PHE A 77 -0.65 10.63 16.04
N VAL A 78 -0.33 10.22 14.83
CA VAL A 78 0.19 8.90 14.51
C VAL A 78 1.50 9.07 13.75
N SER A 79 2.57 8.42 14.23
CA SER A 79 3.82 8.33 13.50
C SER A 79 3.88 7.00 12.76
N LEU A 80 4.13 7.05 11.46
CA LEU A 80 4.30 5.88 10.62
C LEU A 80 5.64 5.90 9.90
N ARG A 81 6.22 4.72 9.69
CA ARG A 81 7.47 4.54 8.99
C ARG A 81 7.22 4.05 7.56
N VAL A 82 7.86 4.69 6.61
CA VAL A 82 7.94 4.24 5.22
C VAL A 82 9.40 4.06 4.80
N PRO A 83 9.74 3.06 3.98
CA PRO A 83 11.09 2.87 3.51
C PRO A 83 11.46 3.93 2.48
N GLY A 84 12.74 4.34 2.49
CA GLY A 84 13.28 5.38 1.62
C GLY A 84 13.27 6.77 2.25
N GLY A 85 13.95 7.70 1.60
CA GLY A 85 14.11 9.08 2.08
C GLY A 85 15.43 9.68 1.62
N ILE A 86 15.76 10.85 2.19
CA ILE A 86 16.98 11.62 1.87
C ILE A 86 17.64 12.04 3.17
N ILE A 87 18.94 11.74 3.31
CA ILE A 87 19.79 12.22 4.41
C ILE A 87 21.07 12.79 3.80
N GLY A 88 21.24 14.10 3.92
CA GLY A 88 22.38 14.78 3.32
C GLY A 88 22.41 14.64 1.79
N ARG A 89 23.40 13.89 1.28
CA ARG A 89 23.54 13.60 -0.17
C ARG A 89 22.99 12.24 -0.57
N ASP A 90 22.67 11.42 0.42
CA ASP A 90 22.21 10.05 0.18
C ASP A 90 20.70 10.02 0.00
N ARG A 91 20.27 9.39 -1.08
CA ARG A 91 18.87 9.16 -1.40
C ARG A 91 18.60 7.69 -1.61
N VAL A 92 17.66 7.13 -0.87
CA VAL A 92 17.16 5.77 -1.05
C VAL A 92 15.73 5.85 -1.57
N VAL A 93 15.48 5.21 -2.72
CA VAL A 93 14.14 5.08 -3.30
C VAL A 93 13.72 3.63 -3.21
N THR A 94 12.63 3.36 -2.52
CA THR A 94 12.03 2.02 -2.45
C THR A 94 10.88 1.95 -3.43
N VAL A 95 10.95 0.99 -4.35
CA VAL A 95 9.87 0.77 -5.33
C VAL A 95 8.59 0.41 -4.61
N GLY A 96 7.52 1.13 -4.93
CA GLY A 96 6.21 0.96 -4.29
C GLY A 96 6.03 1.70 -2.97
N ALA A 97 7.03 2.39 -2.43
CA ALA A 97 6.83 3.28 -1.29
C ALA A 97 5.89 4.45 -1.66
N PRO A 98 5.04 4.92 -0.74
CA PRO A 98 4.19 6.07 -0.99
C PRO A 98 5.02 7.35 -1.11
N ASP A 99 4.66 8.22 -2.06
CA ASP A 99 5.17 9.58 -2.15
C ASP A 99 4.35 10.46 -1.19
N LEU A 100 4.89 10.73 -0.01
CA LEU A 100 4.23 11.50 1.04
C LEU A 100 4.71 12.94 1.04
N ARG A 101 3.79 13.90 1.25
CA ARG A 101 4.13 15.32 1.34
C ARG A 101 3.44 15.97 2.53
N VAL A 102 4.15 16.86 3.19
CA VAL A 102 3.57 17.67 4.27
C VAL A 102 2.39 18.48 3.75
N GLY A 103 1.30 18.49 4.50
CA GLY A 103 0.06 19.16 4.13
C GLY A 103 -0.94 18.30 3.37
N GLU A 104 -0.53 17.12 2.87
CA GLU A 104 -1.44 16.19 2.20
C GLU A 104 -2.35 15.48 3.19
N ASP A 105 -3.59 15.25 2.75
CA ASP A 105 -4.63 14.49 3.45
C ASP A 105 -4.74 13.09 2.83
N ALA A 106 -4.81 12.04 3.64
CA ALA A 106 -4.94 10.67 3.15
C ALA A 106 -5.67 9.78 4.16
N LEU A 107 -6.20 8.66 3.66
CA LEU A 107 -6.56 7.53 4.52
C LEU A 107 -5.39 6.56 4.58
N PHE A 108 -5.07 6.14 5.80
CA PHE A 108 -3.96 5.25 6.11
C PHE A 108 -4.50 3.93 6.65
N PHE A 109 -4.13 2.83 6.01
CA PHE A 109 -4.37 1.47 6.45
C PHE A 109 -3.05 0.93 6.98
N LEU A 110 -2.95 0.78 8.28
CA LEU A 110 -1.70 0.56 9.00
C LEU A 110 -1.71 -0.76 9.75
N ASP A 111 -0.56 -1.42 9.79
CA ASP A 111 -0.23 -2.51 10.69
C ASP A 111 1.02 -2.18 11.51
N ARG A 112 1.35 -3.03 12.49
CA ARG A 112 2.57 -2.88 13.28
C ARG A 112 3.75 -3.52 12.59
N GLY A 113 4.80 -2.72 12.38
CA GLY A 113 6.10 -3.22 11.95
C GLY A 113 6.84 -3.97 13.06
N PRO A 114 7.98 -4.60 12.72
CA PRO A 114 8.85 -5.32 13.68
C PRO A 114 9.33 -4.43 14.82
N ASP A 115 9.53 -3.14 14.56
CA ASP A 115 9.93 -2.10 15.52
C ASP A 115 8.76 -1.48 16.29
N ARG A 116 7.54 -2.04 16.14
CA ARG A 116 6.29 -1.54 16.70
C ARG A 116 5.85 -0.16 16.17
N LEU A 117 6.55 0.41 15.21
CA LEU A 117 6.06 1.60 14.50
C LEU A 117 4.94 1.20 13.55
N TRP A 118 4.04 2.13 13.29
CA TRP A 118 3.01 1.93 12.27
C TRP A 118 3.64 1.92 10.88
N GLN A 119 3.15 1.05 10.01
CA GLN A 119 3.58 0.96 8.61
C GLN A 119 2.37 0.83 7.70
N PRO A 120 2.37 1.46 6.53
CA PRO A 120 1.31 1.27 5.55
C PRO A 120 1.31 -0.17 5.02
N ILE A 121 0.15 -0.80 4.99
CA ILE A 121 0.00 -2.15 4.43
C ILE A 121 0.29 -2.13 2.94
N GLY A 122 1.23 -2.99 2.50
CA GLY A 122 1.61 -3.08 1.08
C GLY A 122 2.15 -1.75 0.53
N LEU A 123 2.85 -0.98 1.36
CA LEU A 123 3.48 0.29 1.00
C LEU A 123 2.44 1.32 0.53
N SER A 124 2.50 1.76 -0.75
CA SER A 124 1.56 2.75 -1.30
C SER A 124 0.11 2.26 -1.38
N ILE A 125 -0.14 0.96 -1.32
CA ILE A 125 -1.50 0.40 -1.35
C ILE A 125 -2.27 0.79 -0.07
N GLY A 126 -1.58 0.83 1.06
CA GLY A 126 -2.14 1.21 2.36
C GLY A 126 -2.31 2.72 2.55
N VAL A 127 -1.94 3.54 1.57
CA VAL A 127 -2.11 5.00 1.62
C VAL A 127 -3.03 5.43 0.48
N VAL A 128 -4.21 5.94 0.81
CA VAL A 128 -5.20 6.40 -0.17
C VAL A 128 -5.26 7.93 -0.09
N PRO A 129 -4.60 8.64 -1.02
CA PRO A 129 -4.57 10.11 -1.00
C PRO A 129 -5.96 10.72 -1.19
N VAL A 130 -6.23 11.80 -0.50
CA VAL A 130 -7.39 12.65 -0.73
C VAL A 130 -6.98 13.74 -1.71
N MET A 131 -7.70 13.85 -2.80
CA MET A 131 -7.44 14.83 -3.86
C MET A 131 -8.66 15.73 -4.02
N ALA A 132 -8.45 16.92 -4.57
CA ALA A 132 -9.56 17.74 -5.02
C ALA A 132 -10.06 17.22 -6.39
N ASP A 133 -11.36 17.04 -6.52
CA ASP A 133 -12.00 16.77 -7.81
C ASP A 133 -11.78 17.98 -8.76
N PRO A 134 -11.20 17.78 -9.94
CA PRO A 134 -10.92 18.88 -10.85
C PRO A 134 -12.16 19.68 -11.31
N ALA A 135 -13.33 19.06 -11.31
CA ALA A 135 -14.57 19.69 -11.76
C ALA A 135 -15.30 20.45 -10.65
N SER A 136 -15.29 19.91 -9.42
CA SER A 136 -16.09 20.45 -8.31
C SER A 136 -15.26 21.03 -7.17
N GLY A 137 -13.95 20.73 -7.11
CA GLY A 137 -13.08 21.04 -5.98
C GLY A 137 -13.37 20.18 -4.72
N ALA A 138 -14.35 19.30 -4.76
CA ALA A 138 -14.72 18.46 -3.64
C ALA A 138 -13.63 17.44 -3.31
N PRO A 139 -13.45 17.06 -2.02
CA PRO A 139 -12.48 16.05 -1.63
C PRO A 139 -12.90 14.65 -2.08
N VAL A 140 -12.07 14.03 -2.90
CA VAL A 140 -12.28 12.68 -3.45
C VAL A 140 -11.07 11.81 -3.20
N VAL A 141 -11.30 10.51 -3.22
CA VAL A 141 -10.26 9.47 -3.21
C VAL A 141 -10.36 8.64 -4.47
N MET A 142 -9.23 8.10 -4.90
CA MET A 142 -9.19 7.04 -5.89
C MET A 142 -9.04 5.71 -5.16
N PRO A 143 -10.11 4.91 -5.04
CA PRO A 143 -10.02 3.63 -4.34
C PRO A 143 -8.91 2.76 -4.89
N PRO A 144 -8.21 1.95 -4.06
CA PRO A 144 -7.29 0.93 -4.55
C PRO A 144 -8.02 -0.01 -5.50
N LEU A 145 -7.28 -0.62 -6.44
CA LEU A 145 -7.85 -1.53 -7.45
C LEU A 145 -8.69 -2.63 -6.78
N LEU A 146 -10.01 -2.44 -6.83
CA LEU A 146 -10.96 -3.47 -6.42
C LEU A 146 -11.08 -4.46 -7.59
N VAL A 147 -10.26 -5.49 -7.60
CA VAL A 147 -10.56 -6.66 -8.41
C VAL A 147 -11.66 -7.41 -7.66
N GLY A 148 -12.88 -7.28 -8.15
CA GLY A 148 -14.00 -8.06 -7.62
C GLY A 148 -13.67 -9.55 -7.68
N ARG A 149 -14.23 -10.37 -6.76
CA ARG A 149 -14.02 -11.82 -6.61
C ARG A 149 -14.38 -12.68 -7.84
N THR A 150 -14.52 -12.13 -8.99
CA THR A 150 -14.60 -12.85 -10.25
C THR A 150 -13.21 -13.00 -10.86
N ALA A 151 -12.30 -13.64 -10.12
CA ALA A 151 -11.12 -14.22 -10.71
C ALA A 151 -11.50 -15.47 -11.51
N SER A 152 -12.25 -15.28 -12.57
CA SER A 152 -12.27 -16.23 -13.67
C SER A 152 -10.98 -16.02 -14.44
N ALA A 153 -10.05 -16.97 -14.26
CA ALA A 153 -8.93 -17.25 -15.14
C ALA A 153 -8.17 -16.05 -15.73
N GLY A 154 -7.10 -15.63 -15.08
CA GLY A 154 -5.85 -15.37 -15.81
C GLY A 154 -5.75 -14.15 -16.72
N ARG A 155 -6.63 -13.16 -16.69
CA ARG A 155 -6.49 -11.97 -17.52
C ARG A 155 -6.14 -10.74 -16.68
N VAL A 156 -4.88 -10.35 -16.70
CA VAL A 156 -4.44 -9.04 -16.19
C VAL A 156 -4.97 -7.96 -17.13
N VAL A 157 -6.01 -7.24 -16.70
CA VAL A 157 -6.50 -6.08 -17.44
C VAL A 157 -5.73 -4.86 -16.96
N ARG A 158 -4.89 -4.30 -17.80
CA ARG A 158 -4.26 -3.01 -17.57
C ARG A 158 -5.33 -1.92 -17.56
N GLY A 159 -5.49 -1.26 -16.41
CA GLY A 159 -6.40 -0.14 -16.22
C GLY A 159 -7.86 -0.60 -16.07
N ASP A 160 -8.32 -0.69 -14.81
CA ASP A 160 -9.75 -0.88 -14.58
C ASP A 160 -10.49 0.41 -14.96
N VAL A 161 -11.23 0.35 -16.07
CA VAL A 161 -12.09 1.43 -16.57
C VAL A 161 -13.15 1.85 -15.52
N ARG A 162 -13.36 1.03 -14.49
CA ARG A 162 -14.31 1.26 -13.39
C ARG A 162 -13.74 2.06 -12.23
N ARG A 163 -12.44 2.33 -12.23
CA ARG A 163 -11.80 3.12 -11.19
C ARG A 163 -12.21 4.58 -11.33
N ARG A 164 -13.22 4.98 -10.59
CA ARG A 164 -13.72 6.36 -10.58
C ARG A 164 -13.39 7.03 -9.25
N PRO A 165 -13.11 8.35 -9.26
CA PRO A 165 -13.05 9.12 -8.05
C PRO A 165 -14.34 8.97 -7.24
N MET A 166 -14.20 8.85 -5.93
CA MET A 166 -15.30 8.68 -4.99
C MET A 166 -15.17 9.74 -3.90
N ALA A 167 -16.27 10.33 -3.46
CA ALA A 167 -16.27 11.25 -2.32
C ALA A 167 -15.67 10.57 -1.09
N VAL A 168 -14.83 11.29 -0.34
CA VAL A 168 -14.15 10.75 0.86
C VAL A 168 -15.15 10.15 1.83
N ALA A 169 -16.25 10.85 2.12
CA ALA A 169 -17.30 10.35 3.04
C ALA A 169 -17.93 9.03 2.56
N SER A 170 -18.11 8.87 1.25
CA SER A 170 -18.62 7.62 0.68
C SER A 170 -17.61 6.48 0.84
N PHE A 171 -16.33 6.75 0.65
CA PHE A 171 -15.28 5.75 0.86
C PHE A 171 -15.16 5.35 2.33
N GLU A 172 -15.19 6.31 3.26
CA GLU A 172 -15.22 6.04 4.70
C GLU A 172 -16.44 5.18 5.09
N SER A 173 -17.60 5.44 4.48
CA SER A 173 -18.81 4.63 4.70
C SER A 173 -18.61 3.18 4.22
N VAL A 174 -17.99 2.97 3.07
CA VAL A 174 -17.62 1.63 2.59
C VAL A 174 -16.70 0.92 3.59
N VAL A 175 -15.68 1.61 4.11
CA VAL A 175 -14.78 1.04 5.13
C VAL A 175 -15.55 0.63 6.38
N ARG A 176 -16.47 1.47 6.87
CA ARG A 176 -17.31 1.16 8.06
C ARG A 176 -18.23 -0.04 7.82
N ILE A 177 -18.83 -0.15 6.63
CA ILE A 177 -19.67 -1.29 6.26
C ILE A 177 -18.84 -2.58 6.26
N VAL A 178 -17.65 -2.56 5.67
CA VAL A 178 -16.75 -3.73 5.66
C VAL A 178 -16.37 -4.13 7.08
N LEU A 179 -16.05 -3.17 7.95
CA LEU A 179 -15.75 -3.43 9.36
C LEU A 179 -16.93 -4.09 10.08
N ALA A 180 -18.14 -3.60 9.89
CA ALA A 180 -19.35 -4.16 10.50
C ALA A 180 -19.60 -5.61 10.07
N VAL A 181 -19.42 -5.89 8.77
CA VAL A 181 -19.56 -7.26 8.22
C VAL A 181 -18.51 -8.20 8.82
N GLN A 182 -17.24 -7.77 8.90
CA GLN A 182 -16.17 -8.59 9.46
C GLN A 182 -16.35 -8.86 10.96
N SER A 183 -16.85 -7.89 11.71
CA SER A 183 -17.16 -8.05 13.14
C SER A 183 -18.32 -9.03 13.36
N GLY A 184 -19.36 -8.96 12.54
CA GLY A 184 -20.53 -9.87 12.63
C GLY A 184 -20.19 -11.33 12.29
N VAL A 185 -19.26 -11.57 11.37
CA VAL A 185 -18.77 -12.91 11.03
C VAL A 185 -17.94 -13.51 12.17
N LYS A 186 -17.10 -12.70 12.82
CA LYS A 186 -16.26 -13.15 13.93
C LYS A 186 -17.06 -13.58 15.16
N THR A 187 -18.19 -12.94 15.42
CA THR A 187 -19.10 -13.30 16.52
C THR A 187 -19.83 -14.64 16.30
N ARG A 188 -20.09 -15.02 15.04
CA ARG A 188 -20.77 -16.28 14.69
C ARG A 188 -19.86 -17.51 14.67
N SER A 189 -18.57 -17.35 14.48
CA SER A 189 -17.61 -18.47 14.44
C SER A 189 -16.97 -18.78 15.79
N GLY A 190 -17.36 -18.09 16.86
CA GLY A 190 -16.89 -18.29 18.23
C GLY A 190 -17.92 -18.91 19.19
N GLN A 191 -19.04 -19.47 18.65
CA GLN A 191 -20.03 -20.24 19.44
C GLN A 191 -19.95 -21.71 19.12
#